data_264544f13909cf2b18170f8d1531063e
#
_entry.id   264544f13909cf2b18170f8d1531063e
#
_cell.length_a   1.000
_cell.length_b   1.000
_cell.length_c   1.000
_cell.angle_alpha   90.00
_cell.angle_beta   90.00
_cell.angle_gamma   90.00
#
_symmetry.space_group_name_H-M   'P 1'
#
loop_
_entity.id
_entity.type
_entity.pdbx_description
1 polymer ?
#
loop_
_entity_poly.entity_id
_entity_poly.type
_entity_poly.pdbx_seq_one_letter_code
_entity_poly.pdbx_strand_id
1 'polypeptide(L)'
;MIDLLLNVKSRLHEGDIQQLLSYSVFPDWDRLEAVIRQYEQNEDAWLFAYESEGILVGIIGFELNAMQEMTLHHLAVEPESRGVGFGRGLLLEIIEEMQPTRITAETDEEAVQFYRNVGFVVRSLGEKYPGVERFLCTYEVEEDEE
;
A
#
# COMPACT_ATOMS: atom_id res chain seq x y z
N MET A 1 -18.14 -8.24 14.40
CA MET A 1 -18.11 -7.80 13.00
C MET A 1 -16.77 -8.14 12.43
N ILE A 2 -16.75 -8.58 11.20
CA ILE A 2 -15.54 -9.13 10.57
C ILE A 2 -14.93 -8.09 9.64
N ASP A 3 -13.63 -7.88 9.76
CA ASP A 3 -12.88 -7.10 8.79
C ASP A 3 -12.46 -8.04 7.65
N LEU A 4 -12.64 -7.58 6.41
CA LEU A 4 -12.40 -8.37 5.22
C LEU A 4 -11.33 -7.74 4.33
N LEU A 5 -10.38 -8.57 3.89
CA LEU A 5 -9.42 -8.21 2.87
C LEU A 5 -9.97 -8.67 1.51
N LEU A 6 -10.17 -7.74 0.60
CA LEU A 6 -10.80 -7.99 -0.69
C LEU A 6 -9.85 -7.70 -1.83
N ASN A 7 -9.67 -8.68 -2.73
CA ASN A 7 -8.95 -8.42 -3.99
C ASN A 7 -9.86 -7.59 -4.90
N VAL A 8 -9.45 -6.37 -5.19
CA VAL A 8 -10.27 -5.43 -5.98
C VAL A 8 -9.63 -5.07 -7.33
N LYS A 9 -8.65 -5.83 -7.76
CA LYS A 9 -7.99 -5.59 -9.05
C LYS A 9 -8.98 -5.59 -10.23
N SER A 10 -10.04 -6.39 -10.14
CA SER A 10 -11.09 -6.41 -11.17
C SER A 10 -12.10 -5.27 -11.04
N ARG A 11 -11.99 -4.44 -10.00
CA ARG A 11 -12.93 -3.37 -9.68
C ARG A 11 -12.32 -1.97 -9.83
N LEU A 12 -11.26 -1.85 -10.63
CA LEU A 12 -10.49 -0.62 -10.81
C LEU A 12 -11.30 0.55 -11.37
N HIS A 13 -12.42 0.27 -12.03
CA HIS A 13 -13.28 1.31 -12.62
C HIS A 13 -14.47 1.68 -11.73
N GLU A 14 -14.61 1.07 -10.57
CA GLU A 14 -15.63 1.44 -9.60
C GLU A 14 -15.22 2.70 -8.84
N GLY A 15 -16.19 3.60 -8.65
CA GLY A 15 -15.93 4.92 -8.07
C GLY A 15 -15.40 4.88 -6.64
N ASP A 16 -15.88 3.94 -5.82
CA ASP A 16 -15.41 3.78 -4.44
C ASP A 16 -13.94 3.32 -4.37
N ILE A 17 -13.52 2.44 -5.28
CA ILE A 17 -12.13 1.99 -5.36
C ILE A 17 -11.24 3.13 -5.84
N GLN A 18 -11.66 3.88 -6.85
CA GLN A 18 -10.92 5.02 -7.36
C GLN A 18 -10.78 6.12 -6.29
N GLN A 19 -11.81 6.34 -5.50
CA GLN A 19 -11.75 7.32 -4.42
C GLN A 19 -10.72 6.93 -3.36
N LEU A 20 -10.70 5.67 -2.93
CA LEU A 20 -9.69 5.19 -1.98
C LEU A 20 -8.29 5.35 -2.54
N LEU A 21 -8.09 4.94 -3.79
CA LEU A 21 -6.79 5.03 -4.45
C LEU A 21 -6.33 6.49 -4.56
N SER A 22 -7.24 7.43 -4.76
CA SER A 22 -6.93 8.85 -4.86
C SER A 22 -6.28 9.43 -3.60
N TYR A 23 -6.49 8.85 -2.44
CA TYR A 23 -5.87 9.31 -1.20
C TYR A 23 -4.37 9.03 -1.14
N SER A 24 -3.87 8.11 -1.97
CA SER A 24 -2.44 7.77 -2.05
C SER A 24 -1.77 8.34 -3.30
N VAL A 25 -2.52 8.99 -4.18
CA VAL A 25 -2.03 9.57 -5.42
C VAL A 25 -2.16 11.09 -5.31
N PHE A 26 -1.21 11.82 -5.90
CA PHE A 26 -1.31 13.26 -5.97
C PHE A 26 -2.66 13.66 -6.59
N PRO A 27 -3.33 14.74 -6.13
CA PRO A 27 -4.70 15.07 -6.58
C PRO A 27 -4.72 15.57 -8.03
N ASP A 28 -4.57 14.66 -8.96
CA ASP A 28 -4.50 14.89 -10.40
C ASP A 28 -5.19 13.69 -11.06
N TRP A 29 -6.28 13.94 -11.76
CA TRP A 29 -7.05 12.89 -12.42
C TRP A 29 -6.22 12.10 -13.42
N ASP A 30 -5.34 12.79 -14.17
CA ASP A 30 -4.48 12.13 -15.15
C ASP A 30 -3.51 11.14 -14.50
N ARG A 31 -3.01 11.47 -13.31
CA ARG A 31 -2.16 10.54 -12.54
C ARG A 31 -2.94 9.34 -12.04
N LEU A 32 -4.16 9.56 -11.57
CA LEU A 32 -5.01 8.47 -11.12
C LEU A 32 -5.32 7.51 -12.28
N GLU A 33 -5.66 8.02 -13.46
CA GLU A 33 -5.89 7.20 -14.63
C GLU A 33 -4.65 6.39 -15.03
N ALA A 34 -3.47 7.00 -14.95
CA ALA A 34 -2.21 6.31 -15.24
C ALA A 34 -1.96 5.16 -14.26
N VAL A 35 -2.23 5.39 -12.97
CA VAL A 35 -2.10 4.37 -11.92
C VAL A 35 -3.08 3.22 -12.18
N ILE A 36 -4.32 3.52 -12.49
CA ILE A 36 -5.33 2.49 -12.81
C ILE A 36 -4.88 1.64 -13.98
N ARG A 37 -4.36 2.27 -15.02
CA ARG A 37 -3.84 1.56 -16.20
C ARG A 37 -2.68 0.65 -15.85
N GLN A 38 -1.77 1.09 -14.98
CA GLN A 38 -0.64 0.26 -14.54
C GLN A 38 -1.12 -1.00 -13.85
N TYR A 39 -2.13 -0.90 -12.98
CA TYR A 39 -2.69 -2.08 -12.33
C TYR A 39 -3.39 -3.01 -13.30
N GLU A 40 -4.06 -2.47 -14.32
CA GLU A 40 -4.73 -3.28 -15.33
C GLU A 40 -3.75 -4.05 -16.22
N GLN A 41 -2.64 -3.42 -16.59
CA GLN A 41 -1.70 -3.95 -17.57
C GLN A 41 -0.60 -4.81 -16.98
N ASN A 42 -0.32 -4.68 -15.70
CA ASN A 42 0.76 -5.41 -15.04
C ASN A 42 0.20 -6.62 -14.29
N GLU A 43 0.50 -7.81 -14.80
CA GLU A 43 0.03 -9.06 -14.20
C GLU A 43 0.61 -9.31 -12.80
N ASP A 44 1.77 -8.73 -12.49
CA ASP A 44 2.42 -8.86 -11.18
C ASP A 44 1.92 -7.83 -10.18
N ALA A 45 1.10 -6.88 -10.60
CA ALA A 45 0.54 -5.86 -9.74
C ALA A 45 -0.81 -6.30 -9.16
N TRP A 46 -1.01 -5.99 -7.89
CA TRP A 46 -2.20 -6.37 -7.13
C TRP A 46 -2.77 -5.17 -6.39
N LEU A 47 -4.07 -5.17 -6.23
CA LEU A 47 -4.77 -4.14 -5.47
C LEU A 47 -5.79 -4.80 -4.56
N PHE A 48 -5.68 -4.54 -3.27
CA PHE A 48 -6.60 -5.05 -2.26
C PHE A 48 -7.23 -3.90 -1.50
N ALA A 49 -8.49 -4.08 -1.10
CA ALA A 49 -9.18 -3.14 -0.23
C ALA A 49 -9.49 -3.81 1.10
N TYR A 50 -9.62 -3.00 2.15
CA TYR A 50 -9.94 -3.44 3.49
C TYR A 50 -11.33 -2.94 3.84
N GLU A 51 -12.22 -3.86 4.15
CA GLU A 51 -13.59 -3.55 4.54
C GLU A 51 -13.76 -3.83 6.02
N SER A 52 -14.24 -2.83 6.76
CA SER A 52 -14.54 -2.96 8.18
C SER A 52 -16.00 -2.56 8.38
N GLU A 53 -16.78 -3.44 8.98
CA GLU A 53 -18.19 -3.20 9.26
C GLU A 53 -19.01 -2.78 8.02
N GLY A 54 -18.69 -3.37 6.88
CA GLY A 54 -19.38 -3.07 5.63
C GLY A 54 -18.92 -1.83 4.91
N ILE A 55 -17.89 -1.15 5.41
CA ILE A 55 -17.35 0.09 4.85
C ILE A 55 -15.93 -0.16 4.35
N LEU A 56 -15.61 0.30 3.14
CA LEU A 56 -14.25 0.25 2.63
C LEU A 56 -13.42 1.35 3.30
N VAL A 57 -12.45 0.95 4.12
CA VAL A 57 -11.68 1.88 4.94
C VAL A 57 -10.25 2.07 4.47
N GLY A 58 -9.73 1.17 3.63
CA GLY A 58 -8.35 1.28 3.18
C GLY A 58 -8.08 0.53 1.90
N ILE A 59 -6.92 0.83 1.30
CA ILE A 59 -6.48 0.21 0.05
C ILE A 59 -4.97 0.02 0.09
N ILE A 60 -4.50 -1.06 -0.52
CA ILE A 60 -3.09 -1.35 -0.66
C ILE A 60 -2.82 -1.89 -2.06
N GLY A 61 -1.83 -1.30 -2.73
CA GLY A 61 -1.41 -1.72 -4.06
C GLY A 61 0.08 -2.01 -4.08
N PHE A 62 0.46 -3.09 -4.75
CA PHE A 62 1.84 -3.55 -4.75
C PHE A 62 2.13 -4.40 -5.99
N GLU A 63 3.42 -4.61 -6.24
CA GLU A 63 3.90 -5.61 -7.18
C GLU A 63 4.57 -6.74 -6.41
N LEU A 64 4.40 -7.97 -6.89
CA LEU A 64 5.03 -9.15 -6.31
C LEU A 64 5.77 -9.88 -7.43
N ASN A 65 7.10 -9.99 -7.31
CA ASN A 65 7.91 -10.64 -8.34
C ASN A 65 8.00 -12.16 -8.14
N ALA A 66 8.69 -12.84 -9.05
CA ALA A 66 8.81 -14.29 -9.02
C ALA A 66 9.59 -14.81 -7.79
N MET A 67 10.36 -13.95 -7.14
CA MET A 67 11.10 -14.29 -5.92
C MET A 67 10.32 -13.95 -4.64
N GLN A 68 9.03 -13.65 -4.76
CA GLN A 68 8.17 -13.23 -3.64
C GLN A 68 8.65 -11.96 -2.96
N GLU A 69 9.32 -11.07 -3.69
CA GLU A 69 9.66 -9.75 -3.20
C GLU A 69 8.56 -8.78 -3.58
N MET A 70 8.08 -8.02 -2.60
CA MET A 70 6.97 -7.08 -2.76
C MET A 70 7.48 -5.66 -2.83
N THR A 71 7.02 -4.90 -3.83
CA THR A 71 7.20 -3.46 -3.91
C THR A 71 5.84 -2.81 -3.64
N LEU A 72 5.74 -2.11 -2.52
CA LEU A 72 4.51 -1.43 -2.11
C LEU A 72 4.42 -0.09 -2.84
N HIS A 73 3.36 0.09 -3.61
CA HIS A 73 3.18 1.33 -4.39
C HIS A 73 2.16 2.27 -3.78
N HIS A 74 1.10 1.73 -3.19
CA HIS A 74 0.00 2.54 -2.66
C HIS A 74 -0.48 1.94 -1.35
N LEU A 75 -0.67 2.79 -0.36
CA LEU A 75 -1.29 2.44 0.92
C LEU A 75 -2.02 3.68 1.42
N ALA A 76 -3.32 3.56 1.54
CA ALA A 76 -4.14 4.67 2.00
C ALA A 76 -5.27 4.18 2.89
N VAL A 77 -5.64 5.01 3.86
CA VAL A 77 -6.81 4.81 4.73
C VAL A 77 -7.74 5.98 4.50
N GLU A 78 -9.02 5.69 4.39
CA GLU A 78 -10.06 6.69 4.24
C GLU A 78 -9.94 7.71 5.40
N PRO A 79 -10.02 9.04 5.11
CA PRO A 79 -9.67 10.06 6.13
C PRO A 79 -10.41 9.93 7.46
N GLU A 80 -11.70 9.60 7.43
CA GLU A 80 -12.51 9.46 8.65
C GLU A 80 -12.16 8.22 9.47
N SER A 81 -11.44 7.26 8.87
CA SER A 81 -11.06 6.00 9.51
C SER A 81 -9.63 5.97 9.99
N ARG A 82 -8.90 7.09 9.86
CA ARG A 82 -7.48 7.17 10.26
C ARG A 82 -7.33 7.23 11.78
N GLY A 83 -6.15 6.83 12.24
CA GLY A 83 -5.77 6.94 13.65
C GLY A 83 -6.19 5.75 14.51
N VAL A 84 -6.80 4.71 13.93
CA VAL A 84 -7.25 3.53 14.70
C VAL A 84 -6.55 2.22 14.27
N GLY A 85 -5.50 2.33 13.46
CA GLY A 85 -4.66 1.18 13.13
C GLY A 85 -5.04 0.40 11.88
N PHE A 86 -5.95 0.90 11.03
CA PHE A 86 -6.34 0.18 9.81
C PHE A 86 -5.18 0.02 8.81
N GLY A 87 -4.33 1.05 8.66
CA GLY A 87 -3.19 0.95 7.75
C GLY A 87 -2.23 -0.16 8.16
N ARG A 88 -1.91 -0.24 9.44
CA ARG A 88 -1.07 -1.31 9.98
C ARG A 88 -1.75 -2.67 9.82
N GLY A 89 -3.03 -2.76 10.15
CA GLY A 89 -3.80 -4.00 10.04
C GLY A 89 -3.86 -4.51 8.61
N LEU A 90 -4.10 -3.62 7.67
CA LEU A 90 -4.12 -3.93 6.24
C LEU A 90 -2.77 -4.48 5.77
N LEU A 91 -1.68 -3.83 6.14
CA LEU A 91 -0.34 -4.27 5.78
C LEU A 91 -0.02 -5.65 6.36
N LEU A 92 -0.34 -5.88 7.64
CA LEU A 92 -0.09 -7.17 8.28
C LEU A 92 -0.91 -8.30 7.63
N GLU A 93 -2.15 -8.04 7.24
CA GLU A 93 -2.97 -9.04 6.55
C GLU A 93 -2.44 -9.35 5.15
N ILE A 94 -1.92 -8.35 4.43
CA ILE A 94 -1.30 -8.58 3.13
C ILE A 94 -0.04 -9.44 3.27
N ILE A 95 0.75 -9.22 4.31
CA ILE A 95 1.93 -10.06 4.58
C ILE A 95 1.51 -11.51 4.78
N GLU A 96 0.46 -11.73 5.55
CA GLU A 96 -0.05 -13.09 5.79
C GLU A 96 -0.61 -13.73 4.53
N GLU A 97 -1.38 -12.98 3.75
CA GLU A 97 -2.04 -13.47 2.54
C GLU A 97 -1.04 -13.78 1.43
N MET A 98 -0.09 -12.89 1.18
CA MET A 98 0.81 -12.98 0.03
C MET A 98 2.14 -13.68 0.36
N GLN A 99 2.51 -13.76 1.62
CA GLN A 99 3.75 -14.41 2.07
C GLN A 99 5.00 -13.87 1.36
N PRO A 100 5.20 -12.53 1.32
CA PRO A 100 6.40 -11.99 0.69
C PRO A 100 7.63 -12.28 1.54
N THR A 101 8.79 -12.35 0.88
CA THR A 101 10.08 -12.51 1.59
C THR A 101 10.62 -11.16 2.04
N ARG A 102 10.34 -10.11 1.29
CA ARG A 102 10.79 -8.75 1.55
C ARG A 102 9.76 -7.77 1.02
N ILE A 103 9.59 -6.66 1.73
CA ILE A 103 8.74 -5.57 1.28
C ILE A 103 9.58 -4.30 1.21
N THR A 104 9.50 -3.58 0.09
CA THR A 104 10.09 -2.26 -0.05
C THR A 104 9.02 -1.23 -0.36
N ALA A 105 9.19 -0.02 0.16
CA ALA A 105 8.31 1.11 -0.11
C ALA A 105 9.14 2.39 -0.15
N GLU A 106 8.86 3.26 -1.12
CA GLU A 106 9.44 4.59 -1.13
C GLU A 106 8.39 5.58 -0.64
N THR A 107 8.77 6.49 0.26
CA THR A 107 7.82 7.41 0.88
C THR A 107 8.46 8.76 1.21
N ASP A 108 7.67 9.67 1.76
CA ASP A 108 8.07 11.01 2.16
C ASP A 108 8.16 11.15 3.68
N GLU A 109 8.52 12.37 4.15
CA GLU A 109 8.64 12.67 5.58
C GLU A 109 7.34 12.47 6.36
N GLU A 110 6.20 12.71 5.73
CA GLU A 110 4.91 12.60 6.41
C GLU A 110 4.55 11.16 6.72
N ALA A 111 4.88 10.23 5.83
CA ALA A 111 4.49 8.83 5.96
C ALA A 111 5.60 7.94 6.53
N VAL A 112 6.85 8.39 6.56
CA VAL A 112 7.97 7.55 6.96
C VAL A 112 7.85 7.01 8.38
N GLN A 113 7.27 7.78 9.30
CA GLN A 113 7.12 7.35 10.68
C GLN A 113 6.17 6.16 10.81
N PHE A 114 5.14 6.10 9.98
CA PHE A 114 4.25 4.95 9.93
C PHE A 114 5.05 3.66 9.66
N TYR A 115 5.95 3.70 8.66
CA TYR A 115 6.75 2.53 8.31
C TYR A 115 7.73 2.15 9.42
N ARG A 116 8.34 3.13 10.08
CA ARG A 116 9.21 2.88 11.25
C ARG A 116 8.44 2.18 12.36
N ASN A 117 7.23 2.64 12.64
CA ASN A 117 6.41 2.10 13.72
C ASN A 117 5.98 0.65 13.45
N VAL A 118 5.85 0.27 12.19
CA VAL A 118 5.52 -1.11 11.81
C VAL A 118 6.76 -2.02 11.89
N GLY A 119 7.95 -1.45 11.81
CA GLY A 119 9.20 -2.21 11.91
C GLY A 119 10.07 -2.19 10.67
N PHE A 120 9.77 -1.32 9.71
CA PHE A 120 10.62 -1.15 8.53
C PHE A 120 11.92 -0.44 8.90
N VAL A 121 13.01 -0.85 8.27
CA VAL A 121 14.28 -0.14 8.31
C VAL A 121 14.23 0.98 7.28
N VAL A 122 14.52 2.21 7.70
CA VAL A 122 14.37 3.40 6.86
C VAL A 122 15.73 3.98 6.49
N ARG A 123 15.90 4.30 5.21
CA ARG A 123 17.11 4.95 4.70
C ARG A 123 16.71 6.16 3.85
N SER A 124 17.35 7.30 4.08
CA SER A 124 17.12 8.48 3.26
C SER A 124 17.72 8.29 1.87
N LEU A 125 16.96 8.67 0.85
CA LEU A 125 17.41 8.73 -0.53
C LEU A 125 17.88 10.14 -0.93
N GLY A 126 17.82 11.08 0.03
CA GLY A 126 18.16 12.49 -0.20
C GLY A 126 17.01 13.26 -0.84
N GLU A 127 17.28 14.49 -1.19
CA GLU A 127 16.31 15.36 -1.87
C GLU A 127 16.33 15.07 -3.37
N LYS A 128 15.31 14.36 -3.85
CA LYS A 128 15.12 14.14 -5.29
C LYS A 128 14.64 15.41 -5.99
N TYR A 129 13.93 16.26 -5.24
CA TYR A 129 13.52 17.60 -5.64
C TYR A 129 13.87 18.55 -4.50
N PRO A 130 14.13 19.85 -4.77
CA PRO A 130 14.44 20.80 -3.70
C PRO A 130 13.37 20.79 -2.60
N GLY A 131 13.79 20.54 -1.37
CA GLY A 131 12.88 20.48 -0.21
C GLY A 131 12.07 19.21 -0.06
N VAL A 132 12.24 18.22 -0.94
CA VAL A 132 11.49 16.96 -0.88
C VAL A 132 12.44 15.79 -0.69
N GLU A 133 12.60 15.39 0.55
CA GLU A 133 13.40 14.21 0.89
C GLU A 133 12.55 12.95 0.71
N ARG A 134 13.14 11.92 0.08
CA ARG A 134 12.51 10.62 -0.09
C ARG A 134 13.21 9.59 0.76
N PHE A 135 12.49 8.57 1.15
CA PHE A 135 12.98 7.50 2.02
C PHE A 135 12.68 6.14 1.43
N LEU A 136 13.64 5.23 1.53
CA LEU A 136 13.42 3.82 1.21
C LEU A 136 13.17 3.06 2.52
N CYS A 137 12.05 2.37 2.57
CA CYS A 137 11.64 1.57 3.72
C CYS A 137 11.69 0.10 3.32
N THR A 138 12.36 -0.72 4.12
CA THR A 138 12.55 -2.15 3.83
C THR A 138 12.16 -2.98 5.03
N TYR A 139 11.37 -4.02 4.79
CA TYR A 139 10.96 -4.98 5.81
C TYR A 139 11.32 -6.38 5.33
N GLU A 140 12.18 -7.07 6.10
CA GLU A 140 12.50 -8.48 5.86
C GLU A 140 11.50 -9.33 6.61
N VAL A 141 10.76 -10.15 5.90
CA VAL A 141 9.76 -11.01 6.53
C VAL A 141 10.46 -12.26 7.05
N GLU A 142 10.33 -12.50 8.36
CA GLU A 142 10.91 -13.70 8.96
C GLU A 142 10.05 -14.91 8.61
N GLU A 143 10.73 -15.99 8.18
CA GLU A 143 10.05 -17.26 7.98
C GLU A 143 9.85 -17.91 9.35
N ASP A 144 8.65 -18.49 9.54
CA ASP A 144 8.40 -19.31 10.72
C ASP A 144 9.28 -20.56 10.64
N GLU A 145 10.23 -20.66 11.56
CA GLU A 145 11.02 -21.88 11.69
C GLU A 145 10.23 -22.89 12.51
N GLU A 146 9.90 -23.99 11.89
CA GLU A 146 9.33 -25.12 12.59
C GLU A 146 10.34 -26.28 12.67
#